data_c9cd2b870aa226a7a1a0315c1e646d63
#
_entry.id   c9cd2b870aa226a7a1a0315c1e646d63
#
_cell.length_a   1.000
_cell.length_b   1.000
_cell.length_c   1.000
_cell.angle_alpha   90.00
_cell.angle_beta   90.00
_cell.angle_gamma   90.00
#
_symmetry.space_group_name_H-M   'P 1'
#
loop_
_entity.id
_entity.type
_entity.pdbx_description
1 polymer ?
#
loop_
_entity_poly.entity_id
_entity_poly.type
_entity_poly.pdbx_seq_one_letter_code
_entity_poly.pdbx_strand_id
1 'polypeptide(L)'
;MRSTFKILFYINKNKVKADGTTSILCRITIDGANVVITTGESTTPHYWSVKQGETTDKKTNQRLQTFREEIEQGYNTLLYKYGAVSAELLKNYLQGIGRTPAALLALSAEELKAQRETKSEGTYSNNRCSDRQLNAFVRSRGEEDIPLTAITIDFFDDYRFHLKKEGYAPATINRHLCWLTRLMYRAVNQGTIRFNPFEEVKYEAVECKPRFLSKGDVVKLLAFPLQEEGAELSRRMFLFSVFTGLAFADLQSLRASQIEINNEGKRYIRKARQKTEVESLIPLHPIVEQILSLYTKEESKGDYKIFPDTMSKGKLSTHLKAVGLACGIRTPLAWHVARHSFGTLTLEAGIPIESIAKMMGHSTIASTQIYAQITDQKIAMDMERLM
;
A
#
# COMPACT_ATOMS: atom_id res chain seq x y z
N MET A 1 8.04 -29.89 17.96
CA MET A 1 8.88 -30.63 16.96
C MET A 1 10.34 -30.29 17.19
N ARG A 2 11.26 -31.27 17.14
CA ARG A 2 12.70 -30.97 17.18
C ARG A 2 13.09 -30.32 15.84
N SER A 3 13.75 -29.17 15.90
CA SER A 3 14.30 -28.50 14.72
C SER A 3 15.36 -29.37 14.05
N THR A 4 15.29 -29.51 12.73
CA THR A 4 16.32 -30.22 11.97
C THR A 4 17.40 -29.22 11.52
N PHE A 5 18.65 -29.43 11.95
CA PHE A 5 19.79 -28.62 11.58
C PHE A 5 20.85 -29.50 10.92
N LYS A 6 21.25 -29.15 9.69
CA LYS A 6 22.28 -29.91 8.91
C LYS A 6 23.22 -28.93 8.22
N ILE A 7 24.50 -29.28 8.21
CA ILE A 7 25.58 -28.60 7.51
C ILE A 7 26.19 -29.56 6.49
N LEU A 8 26.30 -29.16 5.24
CA LEU A 8 26.86 -29.96 4.15
C LEU A 8 27.87 -29.11 3.37
N PHE A 9 29.13 -29.57 3.32
CA PHE A 9 30.10 -29.03 2.38
C PHE A 9 30.05 -29.77 1.06
N TYR A 10 30.14 -29.03 -0.03
CA TYR A 10 30.12 -29.60 -1.40
C TYR A 10 30.82 -28.69 -2.39
N ILE A 11 31.18 -29.24 -3.55
CA ILE A 11 31.73 -28.48 -4.68
C ILE A 11 30.80 -28.53 -5.89
N ASN A 12 30.87 -27.50 -6.72
CA ASN A 12 30.18 -27.50 -8.01
C ASN A 12 31.17 -27.87 -9.12
N LYS A 13 31.13 -29.13 -9.56
CA LYS A 13 32.05 -29.68 -10.59
C LYS A 13 31.94 -28.98 -11.96
N ASN A 14 30.81 -28.27 -12.20
CA ASN A 14 30.59 -27.55 -13.46
C ASN A 14 31.14 -26.10 -13.42
N LYS A 15 31.64 -25.63 -12.26
CA LYS A 15 32.19 -24.28 -12.09
C LYS A 15 33.66 -24.36 -11.67
N VAL A 16 34.50 -24.88 -12.56
CA VAL A 16 35.95 -24.95 -12.37
C VAL A 16 36.57 -23.68 -12.94
N LYS A 17 37.46 -23.04 -12.17
CA LYS A 17 38.19 -21.83 -12.55
C LYS A 17 39.31 -22.20 -13.57
N ALA A 18 39.90 -21.21 -14.22
CA ALA A 18 40.99 -21.40 -15.17
C ALA A 18 42.24 -22.07 -14.57
N ASP A 19 42.43 -21.98 -13.25
CA ASP A 19 43.51 -22.62 -12.47
C ASP A 19 43.19 -24.08 -12.08
N GLY A 20 42.10 -24.66 -12.57
CA GLY A 20 41.67 -26.03 -12.27
C GLY A 20 41.00 -26.21 -10.91
N THR A 21 40.79 -25.15 -10.14
CA THR A 21 40.14 -25.22 -8.82
C THR A 21 38.65 -24.86 -8.87
N THR A 22 37.90 -25.33 -7.89
CA THR A 22 36.51 -24.96 -7.67
C THR A 22 36.27 -24.54 -6.21
N SER A 23 35.38 -23.60 -5.97
CA SER A 23 35.06 -23.14 -4.62
C SER A 23 34.29 -24.20 -3.83
N ILE A 24 34.67 -24.39 -2.57
CA ILE A 24 33.93 -25.21 -1.60
C ILE A 24 32.78 -24.38 -1.05
N LEU A 25 31.57 -24.92 -1.19
CA LEU A 25 30.31 -24.29 -0.74
C LEU A 25 29.79 -25.01 0.49
N CYS A 26 29.17 -24.26 1.38
CA CYS A 26 28.47 -24.79 2.56
C CYS A 26 26.97 -24.59 2.38
N ARG A 27 26.21 -25.69 2.44
CA ARG A 27 24.75 -25.67 2.52
C ARG A 27 24.33 -25.88 3.95
N ILE A 28 23.57 -24.93 4.48
CA ILE A 28 22.95 -25.01 5.80
C ILE A 28 21.46 -25.25 5.58
N THR A 29 20.93 -26.30 6.19
CA THR A 29 19.50 -26.65 6.13
C THR A 29 18.92 -26.61 7.53
N ILE A 30 17.87 -25.82 7.72
CA ILE A 30 17.11 -25.74 8.97
C ILE A 30 15.64 -25.92 8.61
N ASP A 31 15.01 -26.94 9.19
CA ASP A 31 13.59 -27.29 9.00
C ASP A 31 13.13 -27.30 7.54
N GLY A 32 13.95 -27.87 6.67
CA GLY A 32 13.67 -27.99 5.24
C GLY A 32 14.06 -26.77 4.40
N ALA A 33 14.21 -25.58 5.01
CA ALA A 33 14.75 -24.41 4.31
C ALA A 33 16.27 -24.48 4.21
N ASN A 34 16.85 -24.09 3.08
CA ASN A 34 18.30 -24.15 2.89
C ASN A 34 18.87 -22.83 2.36
N VAL A 35 20.09 -22.52 2.79
CA VAL A 35 20.91 -21.43 2.28
C VAL A 35 22.29 -21.93 1.93
N VAL A 36 22.94 -21.24 1.00
CA VAL A 36 24.32 -21.57 0.59
C VAL A 36 25.23 -20.39 0.94
N ILE A 37 26.37 -20.71 1.54
CA ILE A 37 27.44 -19.77 1.88
C ILE A 37 28.72 -20.26 1.26
N THR A 38 29.55 -19.33 0.78
CA THR A 38 30.92 -19.65 0.32
C THR A 38 31.82 -19.78 1.54
N THR A 39 32.62 -20.85 1.59
CA THR A 39 33.57 -21.07 2.69
C THR A 39 34.85 -20.22 2.58
N GLY A 40 35.07 -19.60 1.43
CA GLY A 40 36.34 -18.95 1.08
C GLY A 40 37.42 -19.93 0.59
N GLU A 41 37.24 -21.22 0.83
CA GLU A 41 38.19 -22.27 0.43
C GLU A 41 37.89 -22.82 -0.97
N SER A 42 38.91 -23.37 -1.62
CA SER A 42 38.82 -24.00 -2.93
C SER A 42 39.61 -25.31 -2.98
N THR A 43 39.24 -26.20 -3.88
CA THR A 43 39.94 -27.46 -4.10
C THR A 43 39.86 -27.86 -5.56
N THR A 44 40.73 -28.73 -6.00
CA THR A 44 40.60 -29.38 -7.32
C THR A 44 39.54 -30.49 -7.23
N PRO A 45 38.62 -30.64 -8.20
CA PRO A 45 37.55 -31.65 -8.16
C PRO A 45 38.01 -33.08 -7.94
N HIS A 46 39.21 -33.40 -8.38
CA HIS A 46 39.83 -34.72 -8.22
C HIS A 46 40.14 -35.08 -6.76
N TYR A 47 40.47 -34.06 -5.95
CA TYR A 47 40.83 -34.25 -4.54
C TYR A 47 39.64 -34.16 -3.58
N TRP A 48 38.42 -34.03 -4.10
CA TRP A 48 37.19 -33.89 -3.28
C TRP A 48 36.48 -35.21 -3.05
N SER A 49 36.30 -35.60 -1.80
CA SER A 49 35.49 -36.74 -1.38
C SER A 49 34.04 -36.31 -1.15
N VAL A 50 33.15 -36.68 -2.07
CA VAL A 50 31.70 -36.35 -1.94
C VAL A 50 31.08 -37.03 -0.75
N LYS A 51 31.54 -38.23 -0.36
CA LYS A 51 31.00 -39.00 0.77
C LYS A 51 31.38 -38.38 2.11
N GLN A 52 32.57 -37.86 2.24
CA GLN A 52 33.10 -37.28 3.48
C GLN A 52 32.84 -35.75 3.54
N GLY A 53 32.66 -35.09 2.38
CA GLY A 53 32.57 -33.63 2.31
C GLY A 53 33.92 -32.95 2.61
N GLU A 54 35.04 -33.58 2.25
CA GLU A 54 36.40 -33.19 2.57
C GLU A 54 37.31 -33.25 1.36
N THR A 55 38.43 -32.56 1.40
CA THR A 55 39.51 -32.63 0.43
C THR A 55 40.67 -33.44 0.98
N THR A 56 41.65 -33.81 0.13
CA THR A 56 42.90 -34.46 0.57
C THR A 56 43.83 -33.50 1.34
N ASP A 57 43.60 -32.18 1.21
CA ASP A 57 44.42 -31.21 1.93
C ASP A 57 43.96 -31.03 3.40
N LYS A 58 44.81 -31.46 4.33
CA LYS A 58 44.55 -31.41 5.77
C LYS A 58 44.31 -29.99 6.30
N LYS A 59 45.00 -28.97 5.76
CA LYS A 59 44.86 -27.60 6.21
C LYS A 59 43.50 -27.02 5.82
N THR A 60 43.05 -27.29 4.60
CA THR A 60 41.72 -26.92 4.13
C THR A 60 40.64 -27.62 4.96
N ASN A 61 40.78 -28.91 5.25
CA ASN A 61 39.81 -29.63 6.09
C ASN A 61 39.74 -29.07 7.54
N GLN A 62 40.87 -28.67 8.12
CA GLN A 62 40.88 -28.00 9.43
C GLN A 62 40.11 -26.69 9.41
N ARG A 63 40.26 -25.86 8.36
CA ARG A 63 39.48 -24.63 8.19
C ARG A 63 38.00 -24.88 7.98
N LEU A 64 37.66 -25.92 7.24
CA LEU A 64 36.23 -26.32 7.08
C LEU A 64 35.63 -26.79 8.41
N GLN A 65 36.41 -27.48 9.25
CA GLN A 65 35.98 -27.87 10.58
C GLN A 65 35.78 -26.65 11.51
N THR A 66 36.72 -25.70 11.50
CA THR A 66 36.55 -24.42 12.23
C THR A 66 35.30 -23.66 11.76
N PHE A 67 35.07 -23.60 10.45
CA PHE A 67 33.90 -22.95 9.88
C PHE A 67 32.60 -23.67 10.28
N ARG A 68 32.60 -25.00 10.39
CA ARG A 68 31.48 -25.78 10.92
C ARG A 68 31.17 -25.41 12.37
N GLU A 69 32.21 -25.33 13.21
CA GLU A 69 32.08 -24.96 14.62
C GLU A 69 31.53 -23.54 14.78
N GLU A 70 31.97 -22.59 13.95
CA GLU A 70 31.42 -21.23 13.92
C GLU A 70 29.91 -21.21 13.56
N ILE A 71 29.49 -22.04 12.59
CA ILE A 71 28.08 -22.17 12.20
C ILE A 71 27.27 -22.75 13.36
N GLU A 72 27.76 -23.82 14.00
CA GLU A 72 27.08 -24.47 15.13
C GLU A 72 26.97 -23.53 16.35
N GLN A 73 28.03 -22.78 16.66
CA GLN A 73 28.05 -21.79 17.71
C GLN A 73 27.07 -20.65 17.41
N GLY A 74 27.08 -20.15 16.18
CA GLY A 74 26.14 -19.14 15.71
C GLY A 74 24.68 -19.60 15.82
N TYR A 75 24.38 -20.85 15.41
CA TYR A 75 23.08 -21.47 15.54
C TYR A 75 22.63 -21.53 17.00
N ASN A 76 23.49 -22.02 17.91
CA ASN A 76 23.17 -22.14 19.32
C ASN A 76 22.96 -20.76 19.98
N THR A 77 23.78 -19.77 19.62
CA THR A 77 23.65 -18.38 20.10
C THR A 77 22.31 -17.78 19.68
N LEU A 78 21.94 -17.94 18.43
CA LEU A 78 20.67 -17.44 17.91
C LEU A 78 19.48 -18.21 18.50
N LEU A 79 19.59 -19.55 18.67
CA LEU A 79 18.57 -20.38 19.27
C LEU A 79 18.30 -19.97 20.72
N TYR A 80 19.37 -19.76 21.49
CA TYR A 80 19.25 -19.28 22.88
C TYR A 80 18.60 -17.90 22.95
N LYS A 81 18.98 -17.00 22.05
CA LYS A 81 18.51 -15.61 22.05
C LYS A 81 17.08 -15.46 21.56
N TYR A 82 16.67 -16.26 20.57
CA TYR A 82 15.39 -16.07 19.85
C TYR A 82 14.43 -17.26 19.92
N GLY A 83 14.84 -18.36 20.54
CA GLY A 83 14.00 -19.57 20.66
C GLY A 83 13.78 -20.33 19.36
N ALA A 84 14.05 -19.71 18.20
CA ALA A 84 13.97 -20.31 16.86
C ALA A 84 14.98 -19.67 15.93
N VAL A 85 15.52 -20.46 14.98
CA VAL A 85 16.52 -19.99 14.00
C VAL A 85 16.07 -20.41 12.61
N SER A 86 16.05 -19.47 11.65
CA SER A 86 15.91 -19.77 10.23
C SER A 86 17.28 -19.86 9.56
N ALA A 87 17.35 -20.55 8.42
CA ALA A 87 18.59 -20.67 7.66
C ALA A 87 19.12 -19.30 7.20
N GLU A 88 18.23 -18.38 6.80
CA GLU A 88 18.59 -17.02 6.38
C GLU A 88 19.08 -16.15 7.54
N LEU A 89 18.46 -16.26 8.72
CA LEU A 89 18.92 -15.56 9.92
C LEU A 89 20.33 -15.98 10.30
N LEU A 90 20.62 -17.29 10.27
CA LEU A 90 21.95 -17.81 10.56
C LEU A 90 22.99 -17.36 9.53
N LYS A 91 22.64 -17.38 8.24
CA LYS A 91 23.50 -16.86 7.17
C LYS A 91 23.84 -15.38 7.39
N ASN A 92 22.84 -14.54 7.65
CA ASN A 92 23.03 -13.11 7.89
C ASN A 92 23.92 -12.86 9.12
N TYR A 93 23.72 -13.63 10.20
CA TYR A 93 24.56 -13.57 11.40
C TYR A 93 26.02 -13.89 11.10
N LEU A 94 26.30 -14.98 10.36
CA LEU A 94 27.64 -15.40 9.99
C LEU A 94 28.33 -14.42 9.05
N GLN A 95 27.57 -13.74 8.19
CA GLN A 95 28.09 -12.72 7.26
C GLN A 95 28.25 -11.34 7.88
N GLY A 96 27.89 -11.15 9.14
CA GLY A 96 27.88 -9.84 9.79
C GLY A 96 26.90 -8.84 9.18
N ILE A 97 25.96 -9.34 8.35
CA ILE A 97 24.96 -8.52 7.66
C ILE A 97 23.87 -8.14 8.68
N GLY A 98 23.91 -6.90 9.10
CA GLY A 98 22.88 -6.16 9.80
C GLY A 98 22.30 -6.83 11.05
N ARG A 99 22.27 -6.10 12.16
CA ARG A 99 21.45 -6.48 13.32
C ARG A 99 19.98 -6.40 12.87
N THR A 100 19.44 -7.53 12.45
CA THR A 100 17.99 -7.61 12.16
C THR A 100 17.26 -7.27 13.45
N PRO A 101 16.32 -6.33 13.47
CA PRO A 101 15.56 -6.01 14.68
C PRO A 101 14.85 -7.28 15.14
N ALA A 102 15.23 -7.78 16.31
CA ALA A 102 14.62 -8.98 16.88
C ALA A 102 13.34 -8.67 17.68
N ALA A 103 12.99 -7.39 17.78
CA ALA A 103 11.86 -6.89 18.54
C ALA A 103 10.91 -6.07 17.66
N LEU A 104 9.64 -6.06 18.03
CA LEU A 104 8.53 -5.54 17.23
C LEU A 104 8.64 -4.05 16.96
N LEU A 105 8.86 -3.24 17.99
CA LEU A 105 8.90 -1.78 17.85
C LEU A 105 10.18 -1.32 17.12
N ALA A 106 11.30 -2.01 17.35
CA ALA A 106 12.53 -1.77 16.61
C ALA A 106 12.35 -2.05 15.11
N LEU A 107 11.67 -3.17 14.75
CA LEU A 107 11.33 -3.49 13.37
C LEU A 107 10.35 -2.46 12.77
N SER A 108 9.37 -2.00 13.55
CA SER A 108 8.41 -0.99 13.13
C SER A 108 9.09 0.35 12.80
N ALA A 109 10.03 0.78 13.66
CA ALA A 109 10.81 2.00 13.44
C ALA A 109 11.69 1.91 12.17
N GLU A 110 12.34 0.75 11.94
CA GLU A 110 13.12 0.51 10.73
C GLU A 110 12.24 0.54 9.46
N GLU A 111 11.07 -0.11 9.49
CA GLU A 111 10.11 -0.08 8.37
C GLU A 111 9.62 1.32 8.08
N LEU A 112 9.30 2.12 9.10
CA LEU A 112 8.90 3.52 8.92
C LEU A 112 10.01 4.36 8.29
N LYS A 113 11.25 4.17 8.73
CA LYS A 113 12.41 4.89 8.16
C LYS A 113 12.54 4.58 6.65
N ALA A 114 12.46 3.32 6.26
CA ALA A 114 12.50 2.91 4.86
C ALA A 114 11.33 3.47 4.05
N GLN A 115 10.14 3.56 4.64
CA GLN A 115 8.96 4.08 3.97
C GLN A 115 8.97 5.60 3.77
N ARG A 116 9.67 6.34 4.61
CA ARG A 116 9.80 7.79 4.45
C ARG A 116 10.40 8.18 3.10
N GLU A 117 11.31 7.36 2.59
CA GLU A 117 12.00 7.60 1.31
C GLU A 117 11.26 7.01 0.10
N THR A 118 10.44 5.96 0.32
CA THR A 118 9.89 5.15 -0.78
C THR A 118 8.38 5.30 -0.96
N LYS A 119 7.66 5.88 -0.01
CA LYS A 119 6.19 5.98 -0.05
C LYS A 119 5.71 7.42 -0.15
N SER A 120 4.49 7.59 -0.67
CA SER A 120 3.84 8.90 -0.66
C SER A 120 3.62 9.39 0.78
N GLU A 121 3.63 10.72 0.99
CA GLU A 121 3.44 11.35 2.29
C GLU A 121 2.14 10.88 2.98
N GLY A 122 1.05 10.70 2.23
CA GLY A 122 -0.21 10.20 2.78
C GLY A 122 -0.11 8.76 3.31
N THR A 123 0.60 7.88 2.60
CA THR A 123 0.85 6.50 3.02
C THR A 123 1.75 6.47 4.24
N TYR A 124 2.85 7.23 4.21
CA TYR A 124 3.77 7.34 5.33
C TYR A 124 3.08 7.86 6.60
N SER A 125 2.29 8.93 6.49
CA SER A 125 1.56 9.52 7.62
C SER A 125 0.55 8.53 8.24
N ASN A 126 -0.16 7.76 7.42
CA ASN A 126 -1.07 6.72 7.89
C ASN A 126 -0.32 5.61 8.64
N ASN A 127 0.80 5.13 8.10
CA ASN A 127 1.60 4.09 8.73
C ASN A 127 2.27 4.58 10.02
N ARG A 128 2.73 5.83 10.05
CA ARG A 128 3.23 6.47 11.27
C ARG A 128 2.17 6.56 12.37
N CYS A 129 0.90 6.82 11.99
CA CYS A 129 -0.22 6.77 12.93
C CYS A 129 -0.42 5.36 13.49
N SER A 130 -0.32 4.32 12.63
CA SER A 130 -0.46 2.93 13.04
C SER A 130 0.70 2.48 13.93
N ASP A 131 1.93 2.87 13.62
CA ASP A 131 3.09 2.65 14.46
C ASP A 131 2.91 3.26 15.85
N ARG A 132 2.47 4.53 15.93
CA ARG A 132 2.23 5.18 17.22
C ARG A 132 1.19 4.44 18.06
N GLN A 133 0.12 3.93 17.45
CA GLN A 133 -0.88 3.13 18.17
C GLN A 133 -0.32 1.78 18.64
N LEU A 134 0.50 1.12 17.82
CA LEU A 134 1.16 -0.12 18.22
C LEU A 134 2.14 0.12 19.39
N ASN A 135 2.93 1.20 19.33
CA ASN A 135 3.82 1.60 20.42
C ASN A 135 3.03 1.87 21.71
N ALA A 136 1.90 2.60 21.64
CA ALA A 136 1.06 2.88 22.80
C ALA A 136 0.50 1.59 23.41
N PHE A 137 0.07 0.64 22.59
CA PHE A 137 -0.42 -0.67 23.06
C PHE A 137 0.65 -1.47 23.77
N VAL A 138 1.84 -1.63 23.16
CA VAL A 138 2.96 -2.37 23.79
C VAL A 138 3.33 -1.76 25.15
N ARG A 139 3.45 -0.45 25.23
CA ARG A 139 3.76 0.26 26.47
C ARG A 139 2.64 0.14 27.52
N SER A 140 1.39 0.08 27.12
CA SER A 140 0.25 -0.12 28.05
C SER A 140 0.28 -1.49 28.73
N ARG A 141 1.02 -2.47 28.16
CA ARG A 141 1.28 -3.77 28.75
C ARG A 141 2.44 -3.78 29.77
N GLY A 142 3.10 -2.64 29.97
CA GLY A 142 4.29 -2.52 30.81
C GLY A 142 5.58 -3.00 30.15
N GLU A 143 5.57 -3.20 28.83
CA GLU A 143 6.72 -3.69 28.08
C GLU A 143 7.38 -2.54 27.29
N GLU A 144 8.72 -2.51 27.25
CA GLU A 144 9.44 -1.53 26.42
C GLU A 144 9.41 -1.93 24.93
N ASP A 145 9.54 -3.21 24.64
CA ASP A 145 9.43 -3.83 23.31
C ASP A 145 9.15 -5.34 23.47
N ILE A 146 8.72 -6.01 22.41
CA ILE A 146 8.35 -7.43 22.43
C ILE A 146 9.20 -8.19 21.41
N PRO A 147 9.84 -9.30 21.79
CA PRO A 147 10.53 -10.17 20.83
C PRO A 147 9.59 -10.65 19.73
N LEU A 148 10.01 -10.63 18.48
CA LEU A 148 9.19 -11.05 17.34
C LEU A 148 8.73 -12.50 17.45
N THR A 149 9.51 -13.36 18.13
CA THR A 149 9.15 -14.76 18.38
C THR A 149 8.07 -14.95 19.45
N ALA A 150 7.78 -13.93 20.26
CA ALA A 150 6.72 -13.93 21.27
C ALA A 150 5.37 -13.40 20.70
N ILE A 151 5.35 -12.95 19.45
CA ILE A 151 4.13 -12.47 18.81
C ILE A 151 3.28 -13.64 18.33
N THR A 152 2.09 -13.77 18.91
CA THR A 152 1.12 -14.85 18.68
C THR A 152 -0.21 -14.30 18.15
N ILE A 153 -1.14 -15.19 17.82
CA ILE A 153 -2.53 -14.81 17.50
C ILE A 153 -3.18 -14.09 18.69
N ASP A 154 -2.91 -14.50 19.93
CA ASP A 154 -3.46 -13.84 21.12
C ASP A 154 -3.01 -12.39 21.21
N PHE A 155 -1.72 -12.08 20.88
CA PHE A 155 -1.25 -10.70 20.79
C PHE A 155 -2.03 -9.88 19.77
N PHE A 156 -2.36 -10.46 18.60
CA PHE A 156 -3.15 -9.80 17.58
C PHE A 156 -4.58 -9.52 18.08
N ASP A 157 -5.19 -10.47 18.77
CA ASP A 157 -6.54 -10.32 19.32
C ASP A 157 -6.57 -9.32 20.47
N ASP A 158 -5.59 -9.33 21.36
CA ASP A 158 -5.41 -8.31 22.43
C ASP A 158 -5.28 -6.89 21.83
N TYR A 159 -4.46 -6.74 20.77
CA TYR A 159 -4.32 -5.46 20.10
C TYR A 159 -5.61 -5.02 19.40
N ARG A 160 -6.32 -5.93 18.75
CA ARG A 160 -7.64 -5.68 18.17
C ARG A 160 -8.64 -5.23 19.24
N PHE A 161 -8.69 -5.94 20.38
CA PHE A 161 -9.56 -5.60 21.50
C PHE A 161 -9.22 -4.22 22.08
N HIS A 162 -7.94 -3.91 22.26
CA HIS A 162 -7.48 -2.61 22.71
C HIS A 162 -7.98 -1.49 21.77
N LEU A 163 -7.83 -1.65 20.47
CA LEU A 163 -8.30 -0.67 19.48
C LEU A 163 -9.84 -0.50 19.51
N LYS A 164 -10.60 -1.58 19.77
CA LYS A 164 -12.05 -1.49 19.97
C LYS A 164 -12.40 -0.70 21.22
N LYS A 165 -11.70 -0.95 22.32
CA LYS A 165 -11.89 -0.24 23.58
C LYS A 165 -11.59 1.26 23.46
N GLU A 166 -10.61 1.64 22.66
CA GLU A 166 -10.31 3.03 22.32
C GLU A 166 -11.36 3.66 21.38
N GLY A 167 -12.40 2.95 20.96
CA GLY A 167 -13.51 3.46 20.16
C GLY A 167 -13.21 3.63 18.67
N TYR A 168 -12.17 2.98 18.13
CA TYR A 168 -11.87 3.07 16.70
C TYR A 168 -12.93 2.36 15.83
N ALA A 169 -13.26 2.96 14.69
CA ALA A 169 -14.13 2.34 13.71
C ALA A 169 -13.45 1.12 13.05
N PRO A 170 -14.22 0.08 12.60
CA PRO A 170 -13.69 -1.14 12.01
C PRO A 170 -12.64 -0.94 10.91
N ALA A 171 -12.87 -0.01 9.99
CA ALA A 171 -11.90 0.32 8.94
C ALA A 171 -10.57 0.87 9.48
N THR A 172 -10.61 1.61 10.59
CA THR A 172 -9.42 2.14 11.25
C THR A 172 -8.68 1.03 12.00
N ILE A 173 -9.42 0.16 12.69
CA ILE A 173 -8.87 -1.04 13.33
C ILE A 173 -8.12 -1.89 12.30
N ASN A 174 -8.76 -2.21 11.18
CA ASN A 174 -8.14 -2.99 10.11
C ASN A 174 -6.85 -2.34 9.59
N ARG A 175 -6.81 -1.02 9.46
CA ARG A 175 -5.60 -0.29 9.04
C ARG A 175 -4.44 -0.51 10.02
N HIS A 176 -4.71 -0.45 11.33
CA HIS A 176 -3.69 -0.67 12.36
C HIS A 176 -3.23 -2.13 12.40
N LEU A 177 -4.17 -3.09 12.28
CA LEU A 177 -3.86 -4.51 12.19
C LEU A 177 -3.06 -4.86 10.92
N CYS A 178 -3.38 -4.25 9.79
CA CYS A 178 -2.59 -4.41 8.55
C CYS A 178 -1.14 -3.94 8.72
N TRP A 179 -0.89 -2.91 9.52
CA TRP A 179 0.47 -2.48 9.84
C TRP A 179 1.22 -3.59 10.59
N LEU A 180 0.64 -4.14 11.65
CA LEU A 180 1.21 -5.23 12.43
C LEU A 180 1.47 -6.47 11.55
N THR A 181 0.50 -6.87 10.73
CA THR A 181 0.65 -8.01 9.79
C THR A 181 1.79 -7.79 8.81
N ARG A 182 1.95 -6.57 8.29
CA ARG A 182 3.07 -6.19 7.41
C ARG A 182 4.42 -6.37 8.10
N LEU A 183 4.53 -5.97 9.37
CA LEU A 183 5.77 -6.16 10.14
C LEU A 183 6.11 -7.64 10.27
N MET A 184 5.11 -8.51 10.49
CA MET A 184 5.36 -9.95 10.56
C MET A 184 5.81 -10.53 9.21
N TYR A 185 5.21 -10.12 8.09
CA TYR A 185 5.72 -10.53 6.77
C TYR A 185 7.16 -10.03 6.53
N ARG A 186 7.49 -8.82 6.97
CA ARG A 186 8.88 -8.33 6.89
C ARG A 186 9.82 -9.19 7.73
N ALA A 187 9.41 -9.56 8.95
CA ALA A 187 10.20 -10.44 9.83
C ALA A 187 10.44 -11.83 9.20
N VAL A 188 9.42 -12.38 8.51
CA VAL A 188 9.58 -13.63 7.73
C VAL A 188 10.57 -13.45 6.59
N ASN A 189 10.43 -12.37 5.80
CA ASN A 189 11.33 -12.08 4.67
C ASN A 189 12.78 -11.83 5.11
N GLN A 190 12.98 -11.32 6.33
CA GLN A 190 14.30 -11.14 6.94
C GLN A 190 14.83 -12.44 7.60
N GLY A 191 14.04 -13.51 7.63
CA GLY A 191 14.38 -14.76 8.27
C GLY A 191 14.40 -14.74 9.80
N THR A 192 13.84 -13.69 10.42
CA THR A 192 13.78 -13.56 11.89
C THR A 192 12.76 -14.49 12.51
N ILE A 193 11.64 -14.73 11.83
CA ILE A 193 10.61 -15.71 12.17
C ILE A 193 10.32 -16.63 10.97
N ARG A 194 9.79 -17.83 11.20
CA ARG A 194 9.59 -18.83 10.14
C ARG A 194 8.33 -18.61 9.31
N PHE A 195 7.27 -18.16 9.95
CA PHE A 195 5.96 -17.95 9.33
C PHE A 195 5.28 -16.74 9.97
N ASN A 196 4.34 -16.16 9.25
CA ASN A 196 3.53 -15.08 9.79
C ASN A 196 2.40 -15.69 10.66
N PRO A 197 2.35 -15.40 11.98
CA PRO A 197 1.30 -15.94 12.83
C PRO A 197 -0.11 -15.42 12.48
N PHE A 198 -0.20 -14.41 11.62
CA PHE A 198 -1.45 -13.73 11.24
C PHE A 198 -1.93 -14.07 9.82
N GLU A 199 -1.42 -15.13 9.19
CA GLU A 199 -1.74 -15.48 7.81
C GLU A 199 -3.23 -15.78 7.61
N GLU A 200 -3.85 -16.44 8.59
CA GLU A 200 -5.26 -16.88 8.53
C GLU A 200 -6.22 -15.97 9.32
N VAL A 201 -5.75 -14.85 9.88
CA VAL A 201 -6.63 -14.01 10.70
C VAL A 201 -7.65 -13.26 9.85
N LYS A 202 -8.86 -13.17 10.35
CA LYS A 202 -9.93 -12.39 9.75
C LYS A 202 -9.91 -10.96 10.31
N TYR A 203 -10.05 -10.00 9.41
CA TYR A 203 -10.22 -8.60 9.77
C TYR A 203 -11.68 -8.27 10.12
N GLU A 204 -11.91 -7.10 10.70
CA GLU A 204 -13.26 -6.61 10.98
C GLU A 204 -14.06 -6.45 9.69
N ALA A 205 -15.33 -6.84 9.72
CA ALA A 205 -16.24 -6.59 8.61
C ALA A 205 -16.48 -5.08 8.47
N VAL A 206 -16.28 -4.56 7.27
CA VAL A 206 -16.49 -3.13 6.96
C VAL A 206 -17.57 -3.04 5.90
N GLU A 207 -18.74 -2.52 6.28
CA GLU A 207 -19.74 -2.12 5.31
C GLU A 207 -19.33 -0.80 4.66
N CYS A 208 -19.04 -0.84 3.38
CA CYS A 208 -18.73 0.34 2.59
C CYS A 208 -19.92 0.69 1.70
N LYS A 209 -20.79 1.58 2.18
CA LYS A 209 -21.82 2.18 1.33
C LYS A 209 -21.32 3.53 0.83
N PRO A 210 -20.98 3.68 -0.46
CA PRO A 210 -20.50 4.94 -0.98
C PRO A 210 -21.60 6.00 -0.84
N ARG A 211 -21.22 7.15 -0.28
CA ARG A 211 -22.12 8.31 -0.20
C ARG A 211 -22.04 9.07 -1.50
N PHE A 212 -23.20 9.40 -2.07
CA PHE A 212 -23.31 10.19 -3.29
C PHE A 212 -24.47 11.17 -3.18
N LEU A 213 -24.55 12.12 -4.09
CA LEU A 213 -25.60 13.10 -4.20
C LEU A 213 -26.67 12.65 -5.17
N SER A 214 -27.92 12.89 -4.84
CA SER A 214 -29.03 12.80 -5.80
C SER A 214 -28.97 13.92 -6.84
N LYS A 215 -29.63 13.74 -7.98
CA LYS A 215 -29.81 14.80 -8.99
C LYS A 215 -30.41 16.07 -8.36
N GLY A 216 -31.37 15.91 -7.44
CA GLY A 216 -31.97 17.03 -6.71
C GLY A 216 -30.96 17.80 -5.83
N ASP A 217 -30.03 17.10 -5.17
CA ASP A 217 -29.00 17.77 -4.37
C ASP A 217 -27.99 18.53 -5.25
N VAL A 218 -27.68 18.01 -6.43
CA VAL A 218 -26.83 18.71 -7.41
C VAL A 218 -27.51 20.00 -7.89
N VAL A 219 -28.83 19.95 -8.18
CA VAL A 219 -29.61 21.13 -8.56
C VAL A 219 -29.62 22.18 -7.44
N LYS A 220 -29.80 21.77 -6.19
CA LYS A 220 -29.70 22.69 -5.02
C LYS A 220 -28.34 23.37 -4.95
N LEU A 221 -27.27 22.62 -5.13
CA LEU A 221 -25.91 23.18 -5.13
C LEU A 221 -25.69 24.18 -6.26
N LEU A 222 -26.22 23.92 -7.45
CA LEU A 222 -26.11 24.84 -8.59
C LEU A 222 -26.89 26.14 -8.37
N ALA A 223 -28.08 26.06 -7.79
CA ALA A 223 -29.00 27.19 -7.64
C ALA A 223 -28.76 28.05 -6.37
N PHE A 224 -28.03 27.53 -5.38
CA PHE A 224 -27.87 28.21 -4.10
C PHE A 224 -26.97 29.45 -4.25
N PRO A 225 -27.43 30.65 -3.82
CA PRO A 225 -26.64 31.86 -3.90
C PRO A 225 -25.54 31.86 -2.82
N LEU A 226 -24.29 32.12 -3.22
CA LEU A 226 -23.14 32.27 -2.32
C LEU A 226 -22.50 33.65 -2.53
N GLN A 227 -22.12 34.31 -1.43
CA GLN A 227 -21.44 35.60 -1.49
C GLN A 227 -19.96 35.51 -1.14
N GLU A 228 -19.58 34.47 -0.36
CA GLU A 228 -18.21 34.27 0.08
C GLU A 228 -17.38 33.58 -1.04
N GLU A 229 -16.29 34.23 -1.49
CA GLU A 229 -15.44 33.71 -2.55
C GLU A 229 -14.88 32.33 -2.27
N GLY A 230 -14.49 32.04 -1.00
CA GLY A 230 -13.95 30.75 -0.61
C GLY A 230 -14.97 29.61 -0.70
N ALA A 231 -16.21 29.90 -0.30
CA ALA A 231 -17.33 28.97 -0.40
C ALA A 231 -17.68 28.72 -1.89
N GLU A 232 -17.70 29.78 -2.69
CA GLU A 232 -17.99 29.73 -4.11
C GLU A 232 -16.92 28.94 -4.88
N LEU A 233 -15.63 29.20 -4.62
CA LEU A 233 -14.55 28.41 -5.19
C LEU A 233 -14.67 26.93 -4.83
N SER A 234 -14.96 26.62 -3.56
CA SER A 234 -15.13 25.24 -3.08
C SER A 234 -16.30 24.56 -3.77
N ARG A 235 -17.43 25.24 -3.95
CA ARG A 235 -18.60 24.76 -4.68
C ARG A 235 -18.29 24.48 -6.13
N ARG A 236 -17.66 25.42 -6.85
CA ARG A 236 -17.29 25.27 -8.27
C ARG A 236 -16.35 24.10 -8.49
N MET A 237 -15.31 23.97 -7.67
CA MET A 237 -14.40 22.84 -7.70
C MET A 237 -15.12 21.52 -7.43
N PHE A 238 -16.04 21.50 -6.46
CA PHE A 238 -16.82 20.32 -6.13
C PHE A 238 -17.75 19.91 -7.27
N LEU A 239 -18.52 20.85 -7.83
CA LEU A 239 -19.37 20.59 -8.99
C LEU A 239 -18.55 20.13 -10.21
N PHE A 240 -17.40 20.75 -10.45
CA PHE A 240 -16.49 20.28 -11.49
C PHE A 240 -16.12 18.81 -11.28
N SER A 241 -15.81 18.41 -10.06
CA SER A 241 -15.54 16.99 -9.72
C SER A 241 -16.79 16.11 -9.87
N VAL A 242 -17.99 16.60 -9.55
CA VAL A 242 -19.27 15.87 -9.76
C VAL A 242 -19.52 15.56 -11.23
N PHE A 243 -19.13 16.46 -12.16
CA PHE A 243 -19.36 16.28 -13.60
C PHE A 243 -18.16 15.75 -14.38
N THR A 244 -17.00 15.57 -13.74
CA THR A 244 -15.79 15.00 -14.38
C THR A 244 -15.28 13.73 -13.73
N GLY A 245 -15.68 13.45 -12.50
CA GLY A 245 -15.16 12.34 -11.71
C GLY A 245 -13.70 12.51 -11.26
N LEU A 246 -13.04 13.66 -11.49
CA LEU A 246 -11.67 13.92 -11.05
C LEU A 246 -11.56 13.87 -9.53
N ALA A 247 -10.52 13.21 -9.01
CA ALA A 247 -10.20 13.28 -7.59
C ALA A 247 -9.64 14.68 -7.24
N PHE A 248 -9.75 15.10 -5.97
CA PHE A 248 -9.32 16.43 -5.54
C PHE A 248 -7.87 16.78 -5.95
N ALA A 249 -6.94 15.84 -5.82
CA ALA A 249 -5.54 16.06 -6.19
C ALA A 249 -5.39 16.30 -7.70
N ASP A 250 -6.12 15.53 -8.51
CA ASP A 250 -6.11 15.64 -9.97
C ASP A 250 -6.77 16.94 -10.42
N LEU A 251 -7.86 17.35 -9.73
CA LEU A 251 -8.56 18.62 -9.96
C LEU A 251 -7.68 19.81 -9.61
N GLN A 252 -7.04 19.81 -8.44
CA GLN A 252 -6.16 20.90 -7.98
C GLN A 252 -4.93 21.08 -8.89
N SER A 253 -4.45 19.98 -9.50
CA SER A 253 -3.33 19.99 -10.41
C SER A 253 -3.72 20.08 -11.89
N LEU A 254 -5.01 20.33 -12.21
CA LEU A 254 -5.48 20.42 -13.60
C LEU A 254 -4.91 21.68 -14.26
N ARG A 255 -4.36 21.51 -15.46
CA ARG A 255 -3.72 22.58 -16.26
C ARG A 255 -4.45 22.81 -17.58
N ALA A 256 -4.27 23.99 -18.14
CA ALA A 256 -4.88 24.36 -19.42
C ALA A 256 -4.46 23.44 -20.57
N SER A 257 -3.19 23.00 -20.60
CA SER A 257 -2.66 22.06 -21.59
C SER A 257 -3.32 20.68 -21.58
N GLN A 258 -4.06 20.32 -20.51
CA GLN A 258 -4.77 19.04 -20.38
C GLN A 258 -6.21 19.10 -20.88
N ILE A 259 -6.62 20.25 -21.42
CA ILE A 259 -7.93 20.43 -22.04
C ILE A 259 -7.72 20.47 -23.56
N GLU A 260 -8.09 19.38 -24.21
CA GLU A 260 -7.91 19.17 -25.66
C GLU A 260 -9.23 19.39 -26.40
N ILE A 261 -9.11 19.75 -27.69
CA ILE A 261 -10.24 19.89 -28.61
C ILE A 261 -10.07 18.83 -29.70
N ASN A 262 -11.10 18.02 -29.95
CA ASN A 262 -11.05 17.06 -31.04
C ASN A 262 -11.41 17.72 -32.40
N ASN A 263 -11.31 16.95 -33.48
CA ASN A 263 -11.60 17.41 -34.85
C ASN A 263 -13.07 17.88 -35.05
N GLU A 264 -13.97 17.50 -34.15
CA GLU A 264 -15.39 17.91 -34.15
C GLU A 264 -15.65 19.16 -33.30
N GLY A 265 -14.61 19.77 -32.73
CA GLY A 265 -14.73 20.93 -31.84
C GLY A 265 -15.17 20.60 -30.41
N LYS A 266 -15.29 19.32 -30.04
CA LYS A 266 -15.63 18.90 -28.67
C LYS A 266 -14.41 18.94 -27.78
N ARG A 267 -14.58 19.45 -26.57
CA ARG A 267 -13.52 19.56 -25.56
C ARG A 267 -13.49 18.35 -24.64
N TYR A 268 -12.27 17.95 -24.25
CA TYR A 268 -12.01 16.82 -23.36
C TYR A 268 -10.94 17.19 -22.37
N ILE A 269 -11.00 16.61 -21.17
CA ILE A 269 -9.86 16.55 -20.26
C ILE A 269 -9.12 15.25 -20.52
N ARG A 270 -7.82 15.36 -20.82
CA ARG A 270 -6.89 14.23 -20.87
C ARG A 270 -5.85 14.39 -19.76
N LYS A 271 -5.92 13.53 -18.75
CA LYS A 271 -5.06 13.65 -17.59
C LYS A 271 -4.72 12.29 -16.98
N ALA A 272 -3.43 12.01 -16.80
CA ALA A 272 -2.99 10.87 -16.00
C ALA A 272 -3.34 11.13 -14.53
N ARG A 273 -4.00 10.15 -13.90
CA ARG A 273 -4.39 10.21 -12.50
C ARG A 273 -3.15 10.11 -11.60
N GLN A 274 -2.96 11.05 -10.69
CA GLN A 274 -1.77 11.13 -9.84
C GLN A 274 -1.53 9.87 -8.97
N LYS A 275 -2.59 9.14 -8.58
CA LYS A 275 -2.49 7.96 -7.71
C LYS A 275 -2.16 6.67 -8.46
N THR A 276 -2.62 6.51 -9.70
CA THR A 276 -2.59 5.25 -10.46
C THR A 276 -1.86 5.35 -11.78
N GLU A 277 -1.47 6.57 -12.18
CA GLU A 277 -0.86 6.91 -13.48
C GLU A 277 -1.72 6.51 -14.70
N VAL A 278 -2.95 6.04 -14.47
CA VAL A 278 -3.89 5.70 -15.52
C VAL A 278 -4.48 6.97 -16.12
N GLU A 279 -4.45 7.07 -17.44
CA GLU A 279 -5.01 8.20 -18.17
C GLU A 279 -6.55 8.22 -18.10
N SER A 280 -7.09 9.35 -17.65
CA SER A 280 -8.50 9.70 -17.72
C SER A 280 -8.78 10.47 -18.99
N LEU A 281 -9.83 10.11 -19.72
CA LEU A 281 -10.35 10.85 -20.87
C LEU A 281 -11.81 11.21 -20.59
N ILE A 282 -12.08 12.51 -20.41
CA ILE A 282 -13.36 12.97 -19.88
C ILE A 282 -13.95 14.03 -20.85
N PRO A 283 -15.04 13.72 -21.57
CA PRO A 283 -15.78 14.72 -22.35
C PRO A 283 -16.33 15.81 -21.42
N LEU A 284 -16.25 17.08 -21.84
CA LEU A 284 -16.74 18.17 -21.00
C LEU A 284 -18.25 18.31 -21.07
N HIS A 285 -18.89 18.27 -19.89
CA HIS A 285 -20.30 18.58 -19.72
C HIS A 285 -20.50 20.12 -19.80
N PRO A 286 -21.64 20.63 -20.31
CA PRO A 286 -21.89 22.09 -20.40
C PRO A 286 -21.66 22.87 -19.10
N ILE A 287 -22.00 22.31 -17.94
CA ILE A 287 -21.73 22.91 -16.63
C ILE A 287 -20.21 23.04 -16.38
N VAL A 288 -19.43 22.05 -16.80
CA VAL A 288 -17.95 22.11 -16.69
C VAL A 288 -17.39 23.19 -17.59
N GLU A 289 -17.93 23.35 -18.81
CA GLU A 289 -17.56 24.43 -19.72
C GLU A 289 -17.84 25.82 -19.13
N GLN A 290 -19.03 25.99 -18.51
CA GLN A 290 -19.35 27.23 -17.82
C GLN A 290 -18.42 27.53 -16.65
N ILE A 291 -18.04 26.51 -15.86
CA ILE A 291 -17.08 26.70 -14.77
C ILE A 291 -15.72 27.05 -15.36
N LEU A 292 -15.26 26.35 -16.41
CA LEU A 292 -13.98 26.62 -17.05
C LEU A 292 -13.88 28.05 -17.58
N SER A 293 -14.94 28.59 -18.21
CA SER A 293 -14.93 29.95 -18.76
C SER A 293 -14.64 31.01 -17.69
N LEU A 294 -14.96 30.75 -16.41
CA LEU A 294 -14.66 31.66 -15.29
C LEU A 294 -13.18 31.67 -14.89
N TYR A 295 -12.43 30.65 -15.30
CA TYR A 295 -11.01 30.48 -14.93
C TYR A 295 -10.07 30.47 -16.13
N THR A 296 -10.61 30.48 -17.35
CA THR A 296 -9.80 30.58 -18.57
C THR A 296 -9.34 32.01 -18.74
N LYS A 297 -8.04 32.20 -18.87
CA LYS A 297 -7.42 33.52 -19.12
C LYS A 297 -7.05 33.60 -20.59
N GLU A 298 -7.79 34.35 -21.38
CA GLU A 298 -7.56 34.52 -22.82
C GLU A 298 -6.18 35.08 -23.13
N GLU A 299 -5.61 35.90 -22.24
CA GLU A 299 -4.31 36.55 -22.40
C GLU A 299 -3.12 35.75 -21.84
N SER A 300 -3.35 34.60 -21.17
CA SER A 300 -2.26 33.83 -20.58
C SER A 300 -1.48 33.06 -21.65
N LYS A 301 -0.31 33.59 -22.03
CA LYS A 301 0.67 32.83 -22.78
C LYS A 301 1.34 31.81 -21.90
N GLY A 302 0.95 30.52 -22.01
CA GLY A 302 1.58 29.42 -21.32
C GLY A 302 0.60 28.46 -20.62
N ASP A 303 1.15 27.36 -20.09
CA ASP A 303 0.40 26.34 -19.38
C ASP A 303 0.21 26.72 -17.90
N TYR A 304 -1.01 26.98 -17.48
CA TYR A 304 -1.37 27.40 -16.12
C TYR A 304 -2.36 26.43 -15.46
N LYS A 305 -2.41 26.43 -14.12
CA LYS A 305 -3.44 25.70 -13.37
C LYS A 305 -4.79 26.37 -13.56
N ILE A 306 -5.83 25.56 -13.79
CA ILE A 306 -7.20 26.06 -13.96
C ILE A 306 -7.71 26.68 -12.66
N PHE A 307 -7.62 25.97 -11.56
CA PHE A 307 -8.09 26.47 -10.26
C PHE A 307 -6.96 27.13 -9.47
N PRO A 308 -7.22 28.25 -8.79
CA PRO A 308 -6.22 28.96 -8.01
C PRO A 308 -5.84 28.19 -6.75
N ASP A 309 -4.56 28.19 -6.39
CA ASP A 309 -4.03 27.63 -5.15
C ASP A 309 -4.12 28.62 -3.96
N THR A 310 -5.24 29.32 -3.84
CA THR A 310 -5.41 30.37 -2.79
C THR A 310 -5.71 29.79 -1.41
N MET A 311 -6.18 28.55 -1.34
CA MET A 311 -6.59 27.90 -0.10
C MET A 311 -6.11 26.48 0.02
N SER A 312 -5.78 26.09 1.26
CA SER A 312 -5.45 24.70 1.58
C SER A 312 -6.67 23.77 1.40
N LYS A 313 -6.43 22.48 1.13
CA LYS A 313 -7.47 21.44 1.07
C LYS A 313 -8.37 21.45 2.32
N GLY A 314 -7.82 21.72 3.49
CA GLY A 314 -8.58 21.78 4.76
C GLY A 314 -9.59 22.91 4.75
N LYS A 315 -9.17 24.13 4.37
CA LYS A 315 -10.06 25.30 4.26
C LYS A 315 -11.17 25.06 3.21
N LEU A 316 -10.81 24.60 2.02
CA LEU A 316 -11.79 24.24 0.97
C LEU A 316 -12.81 23.20 1.47
N SER A 317 -12.36 22.19 2.23
CA SER A 317 -13.25 21.18 2.79
C SER A 317 -14.17 21.74 3.88
N THR A 318 -13.73 22.72 4.65
CA THR A 318 -14.56 23.41 5.66
C THR A 318 -15.65 24.23 4.98
N HIS A 319 -15.31 25.05 3.98
CA HIS A 319 -16.29 25.80 3.18
C HIS A 319 -17.30 24.86 2.51
N LEU A 320 -16.82 23.77 1.91
CA LEU A 320 -17.68 22.79 1.25
C LEU A 320 -18.72 22.18 2.20
N LYS A 321 -18.33 21.84 3.43
CA LYS A 321 -19.27 21.34 4.45
C LYS A 321 -20.31 22.40 4.82
N ALA A 322 -19.90 23.64 5.00
CA ALA A 322 -20.80 24.76 5.29
C ALA A 322 -21.82 24.99 4.16
N VAL A 323 -21.35 24.95 2.90
CA VAL A 323 -22.22 25.02 1.70
C VAL A 323 -23.25 23.90 1.69
N GLY A 324 -22.84 22.66 1.95
CA GLY A 324 -23.77 21.53 1.99
C GLY A 324 -24.87 21.67 3.04
N LEU A 325 -24.50 22.16 4.22
CA LEU A 325 -25.47 22.44 5.29
C LEU A 325 -26.44 23.57 4.90
N ALA A 326 -25.91 24.67 4.36
CA ALA A 326 -26.72 25.80 3.91
C ALA A 326 -27.72 25.42 2.80
N CYS A 327 -27.31 24.52 1.88
CA CYS A 327 -28.19 23.98 0.82
C CYS A 327 -29.21 22.94 1.33
N GLY A 328 -29.20 22.59 2.62
CA GLY A 328 -30.08 21.56 3.18
C GLY A 328 -29.81 20.15 2.64
N ILE A 329 -28.55 19.86 2.30
CA ILE A 329 -28.13 18.54 1.79
C ILE A 329 -27.82 17.63 2.98
N ARG A 330 -28.50 16.48 3.06
CA ARG A 330 -28.31 15.51 4.15
C ARG A 330 -26.97 14.80 4.10
N THR A 331 -26.45 14.54 2.90
CA THR A 331 -25.13 13.88 2.70
C THR A 331 -24.03 14.89 2.98
N PRO A 332 -23.16 14.68 4.01
CA PRO A 332 -22.05 15.58 4.27
C PRO A 332 -21.12 15.67 3.05
N LEU A 333 -20.94 16.89 2.54
CA LEU A 333 -20.09 17.10 1.35
C LEU A 333 -18.63 16.84 1.67
N ALA A 334 -18.00 16.02 0.85
CA ALA A 334 -16.57 15.74 0.86
C ALA A 334 -16.10 15.49 -0.57
N TRP A 335 -14.85 15.77 -0.87
CA TRP A 335 -14.30 15.62 -2.23
C TRP A 335 -14.54 14.23 -2.84
N HIS A 336 -14.54 13.21 -2.01
CA HIS A 336 -14.81 11.84 -2.48
C HIS A 336 -16.28 11.60 -2.84
N VAL A 337 -17.19 12.33 -2.17
CA VAL A 337 -18.63 12.30 -2.48
C VAL A 337 -18.88 12.83 -3.90
N ALA A 338 -18.18 13.89 -4.33
CA ALA A 338 -18.29 14.38 -5.72
C ALA A 338 -17.96 13.29 -6.74
N ARG A 339 -16.84 12.61 -6.52
CA ARG A 339 -16.40 11.54 -7.41
C ARG A 339 -17.33 10.30 -7.38
N HIS A 340 -17.86 9.95 -6.20
CA HIS A 340 -18.89 8.92 -6.08
C HIS A 340 -20.17 9.32 -6.79
N SER A 341 -20.59 10.58 -6.68
CA SER A 341 -21.75 11.11 -7.39
C SER A 341 -21.59 11.02 -8.90
N PHE A 342 -20.41 11.35 -9.44
CA PHE A 342 -20.11 11.14 -10.86
C PHE A 342 -20.33 9.69 -11.26
N GLY A 343 -19.71 8.73 -10.54
CA GLY A 343 -19.82 7.31 -10.85
C GLY A 343 -21.27 6.80 -10.81
N THR A 344 -22.04 7.19 -9.79
CA THR A 344 -23.44 6.77 -9.62
C THR A 344 -24.35 7.43 -10.66
N LEU A 345 -24.27 8.76 -10.82
CA LEU A 345 -25.13 9.51 -11.74
C LEU A 345 -24.90 9.12 -13.23
N THR A 346 -23.65 8.86 -13.61
CA THR A 346 -23.33 8.40 -14.97
C THR A 346 -23.81 6.97 -15.21
N LEU A 347 -23.71 6.09 -14.21
CA LEU A 347 -24.24 4.74 -14.29
C LEU A 347 -25.79 4.73 -14.38
N GLU A 348 -26.46 5.57 -13.57
CA GLU A 348 -27.91 5.78 -13.65
C GLU A 348 -28.33 6.34 -15.01
N ALA A 349 -27.51 7.16 -15.65
CA ALA A 349 -27.74 7.66 -17.01
C ALA A 349 -27.52 6.61 -18.11
N GLY A 350 -27.10 5.39 -17.75
CA GLY A 350 -26.89 4.27 -18.66
C GLY A 350 -25.52 4.25 -19.34
N ILE A 351 -24.55 5.02 -18.86
CA ILE A 351 -23.18 4.98 -19.37
C ILE A 351 -22.54 3.65 -18.96
N PRO A 352 -21.89 2.91 -19.89
CA PRO A 352 -21.22 1.64 -19.58
C PRO A 352 -20.15 1.80 -18.51
N ILE A 353 -20.03 0.80 -17.62
CA ILE A 353 -19.11 0.84 -16.48
C ILE A 353 -17.65 0.96 -16.90
N GLU A 354 -17.29 0.40 -18.05
CA GLU A 354 -15.95 0.48 -18.65
C GLU A 354 -15.62 1.92 -19.04
N SER A 355 -16.57 2.63 -19.63
CA SER A 355 -16.44 4.05 -19.98
C SER A 355 -16.28 4.90 -18.73
N ILE A 356 -17.05 4.62 -17.67
CA ILE A 356 -16.93 5.29 -16.37
C ILE A 356 -15.56 5.03 -15.77
N ALA A 357 -15.08 3.78 -15.80
CA ALA A 357 -13.76 3.40 -15.30
C ALA A 357 -12.65 4.18 -16.02
N LYS A 358 -12.72 4.31 -17.35
CA LYS A 358 -11.78 5.07 -18.17
C LYS A 358 -11.83 6.57 -17.84
N MET A 359 -13.01 7.16 -17.75
CA MET A 359 -13.17 8.56 -17.37
C MET A 359 -12.62 8.84 -15.96
N MET A 360 -12.81 7.91 -15.03
CA MET A 360 -12.31 8.04 -13.67
C MET A 360 -10.83 7.67 -13.49
N GLY A 361 -10.14 7.14 -14.50
CA GLY A 361 -8.75 6.67 -14.40
C GLY A 361 -8.58 5.52 -13.38
N HIS A 362 -9.50 4.57 -13.38
CA HIS A 362 -9.39 3.36 -12.58
C HIS A 362 -8.53 2.33 -13.30
N SER A 363 -7.60 1.70 -12.58
CA SER A 363 -6.76 0.63 -13.12
C SER A 363 -7.51 -0.70 -13.28
N THR A 364 -8.63 -0.87 -12.56
CA THR A 364 -9.49 -2.06 -12.64
C THR A 364 -10.95 -1.67 -12.60
N ILE A 365 -11.81 -2.42 -13.31
CA ILE A 365 -13.27 -2.25 -13.29
C ILE A 365 -13.83 -2.48 -11.88
N ALA A 366 -13.23 -3.38 -11.11
CA ALA A 366 -13.62 -3.64 -9.72
C ALA A 366 -13.69 -2.36 -8.87
N SER A 367 -12.81 -1.38 -9.11
CA SER A 367 -12.86 -0.07 -8.44
C SER A 367 -14.08 0.76 -8.81
N THR A 368 -14.77 0.45 -9.93
CA THR A 368 -15.97 1.15 -10.41
C THR A 368 -17.22 0.39 -10.00
N GLN A 369 -17.13 -0.92 -9.76
CA GLN A 369 -18.25 -1.77 -9.34
C GLN A 369 -18.88 -1.34 -8.01
N ILE A 370 -18.17 -0.58 -7.18
CA ILE A 370 -18.74 0.01 -5.95
C ILE A 370 -19.92 0.96 -6.23
N TYR A 371 -20.05 1.48 -7.47
CA TYR A 371 -21.17 2.32 -7.92
C TYR A 371 -22.31 1.49 -8.51
N ALA A 372 -22.05 0.24 -8.86
CA ALA A 372 -23.00 -0.67 -9.46
C ALA A 372 -23.96 -1.29 -8.42
N GLN A 373 -24.38 -0.53 -7.40
CA GLN A 373 -25.55 -0.91 -6.62
C GLN A 373 -26.75 -0.74 -7.56
N ILE A 374 -27.08 -1.84 -8.24
CA ILE A 374 -28.20 -1.90 -9.16
C ILE A 374 -29.47 -1.66 -8.34
N THR A 375 -30.10 -0.52 -8.53
CA THR A 375 -31.41 -0.24 -7.93
C THR A 375 -32.49 -0.99 -8.73
N ASP A 376 -33.60 -1.38 -8.08
CA ASP A 376 -34.76 -1.99 -8.77
C ASP A 376 -35.21 -1.12 -9.94
N GLN A 377 -35.15 0.20 -9.77
CA GLN A 377 -35.47 1.17 -10.81
C GLN A 377 -34.54 1.05 -12.04
N LYS A 378 -33.23 0.79 -11.83
CA LYS A 378 -32.29 0.57 -12.93
C LYS A 378 -32.59 -0.71 -13.67
N ILE A 379 -32.93 -1.80 -12.95
CA ILE A 379 -33.31 -3.07 -13.55
C ILE A 379 -34.57 -2.88 -14.42
N ALA A 380 -35.57 -2.17 -13.90
CA ALA A 380 -36.80 -1.86 -14.65
C ALA A 380 -36.48 -1.08 -15.93
N MET A 381 -35.69 0.00 -15.85
CA MET A 381 -35.29 0.81 -17.01
C MET A 381 -34.48 0.01 -18.06
N ASP A 382 -33.60 -0.89 -17.61
CA ASP A 382 -32.82 -1.72 -18.53
C ASP A 382 -33.70 -2.77 -19.23
N MET A 383 -34.70 -3.31 -18.53
CA MET A 383 -35.70 -4.22 -19.15
C MET A 383 -36.64 -3.51 -20.12
N GLU A 384 -37.05 -2.27 -19.85
CA GLU A 384 -37.85 -1.45 -20.78
C GLU A 384 -37.14 -1.18 -22.11
N ARG A 385 -35.80 -1.19 -22.13
CA ARG A 385 -35.00 -1.05 -23.37
C ARG A 385 -35.00 -2.30 -24.25
N LEU A 386 -35.40 -3.46 -23.72
CA LEU A 386 -35.53 -4.71 -24.45
C LEU A 386 -36.92 -4.90 -25.09
N MET A 387 -37.90 -4.11 -24.68
CA MET A 387 -39.26 -4.10 -25.21
C MET A 387 -39.41 -3.01 -26.28
#